data_692ceca2eb35ee86c105222fd6ec29c5
#
_entry.id   692ceca2eb35ee86c105222fd6ec29c5
#
_cell.length_a   1.000
_cell.length_b   1.000
_cell.length_c   1.000
_cell.angle_alpha   90.00
_cell.angle_beta   90.00
_cell.angle_gamma   90.00
#
_symmetry.space_group_name_H-M   'P 1'
#
loop_
_entity.id
_entity.type
_entity.pdbx_description
1 polymer ?
#
loop_
_entity_poly.entity_id
_entity_poly.type
_entity_poly.pdbx_seq_one_letter_code
_entity_poly.pdbx_strand_id
1 'polypeptide(L)'
;MKIVGSAFVVALMLMFFAGRPALAQDATPPQPQSDKPILHTRTQEPATIAVKVKEVNLLAIVRDKKGQPVNTLEKKDFVLEQDGRAQTITQLAHESDLPLTLGVLADTGPGQRKAMADERKADTDFVNHLLREGKDRAFVLHFDKEVELLQDVTVSHDKLAKGIDQISVGEAPRTSSGGRDGNDSQRPRYYFGGSMLYDAVYLSADEVLKSQPGRKAVVLFSDGIDHGSKTSLQRAIEATQRADTLVYCVYVAAEREEREEGRSGGQRQGGGYPGGGYPGGGGPFPGGGYPGGGGQRRGPESTPRENKSNGKKILQQISRETGGRYFELSKKLTAAQIYLQIDEELRHQYNLSYTPDKAENGYHKLHLSTQTADFTVQARDGFYTE
;
A
#
# COMPACT_ATOMS: atom_id res chain seq x y z
N MET A 1 -6.17 23.91 57.31
CA MET A 1 -6.16 25.34 57.76
C MET A 1 -6.08 26.22 56.53
N LYS A 2 -7.13 27.03 56.38
CA LYS A 2 -7.34 28.18 55.44
C LYS A 2 -7.66 27.84 53.97
N ILE A 3 -8.92 27.95 53.72
CA ILE A 3 -9.75 28.20 52.56
C ILE A 3 -9.60 29.67 52.09
N VAL A 4 -9.49 29.92 50.78
CA VAL A 4 -9.92 31.16 50.10
C VAL A 4 -10.19 30.71 48.64
N GLY A 5 -11.34 30.66 48.01
CA GLY A 5 -12.54 31.49 47.99
C GLY A 5 -12.36 32.64 47.00
N SER A 6 -12.76 32.45 45.70
CA SER A 6 -13.01 33.62 44.86
C SER A 6 -14.20 33.40 43.91
N ALA A 7 -15.09 34.39 43.95
CA ALA A 7 -16.46 34.41 43.51
C ALA A 7 -16.61 34.71 41.99
N PHE A 8 -17.66 34.13 41.40
CA PHE A 8 -18.25 34.48 40.11
C PHE A 8 -19.06 35.78 40.23
N VAL A 9 -18.83 36.72 39.34
CA VAL A 9 -19.72 37.87 39.09
C VAL A 9 -20.38 37.69 37.75
N VAL A 10 -21.70 37.46 37.80
CA VAL A 10 -22.61 37.48 36.65
C VAL A 10 -23.14 38.92 36.54
N ALA A 11 -22.88 39.58 35.43
CA ALA A 11 -23.49 40.90 35.10
C ALA A 11 -24.62 40.68 34.07
N LEU A 12 -25.83 40.88 34.53
CA LEU A 12 -27.09 40.89 33.75
C LEU A 12 -27.29 42.31 33.18
N MET A 13 -27.30 42.49 31.84
CA MET A 13 -27.55 43.78 31.20
C MET A 13 -28.93 43.75 30.55
N LEU A 14 -29.85 44.53 31.19
CA LEU A 14 -31.23 44.81 30.71
C LEU A 14 -31.15 45.88 29.60
N MET A 15 -31.71 45.58 28.44
CA MET A 15 -31.94 46.56 27.36
C MET A 15 -33.30 47.28 27.56
N PHE A 16 -33.22 48.61 27.76
CA PHE A 16 -34.34 49.50 27.67
C PHE A 16 -34.64 49.87 26.20
N PHE A 17 -35.87 49.63 25.74
CA PHE A 17 -36.40 50.19 24.52
C PHE A 17 -36.92 51.61 24.80
N ALA A 18 -36.35 52.60 24.15
CA ALA A 18 -36.93 53.97 24.11
C ALA A 18 -37.23 54.33 22.65
N GLY A 19 -38.49 54.50 22.35
CA GLY A 19 -39.00 54.98 21.07
C GLY A 19 -38.63 56.44 20.81
N ARG A 20 -38.32 56.76 19.57
CA ARG A 20 -38.14 58.12 19.07
C ARG A 20 -39.20 58.46 18.05
N PRO A 21 -39.79 59.68 18.07
CA PRO A 21 -40.75 60.14 17.09
C PRO A 21 -40.09 60.56 15.77
N ALA A 22 -40.77 60.30 14.68
CA ALA A 22 -40.40 60.69 13.34
C ALA A 22 -40.54 62.21 13.15
N LEU A 23 -39.45 62.85 12.72
CA LEU A 23 -39.47 64.22 12.18
C LEU A 23 -39.42 64.16 10.66
N ALA A 24 -40.40 64.81 10.03
CA ALA A 24 -40.46 65.03 8.60
C ALA A 24 -39.28 65.87 8.11
N GLN A 25 -38.62 65.39 7.08
CA GLN A 25 -37.57 66.15 6.37
C GLN A 25 -38.14 66.72 5.08
N ASP A 26 -37.93 68.03 4.91
CA ASP A 26 -38.25 68.84 3.75
C ASP A 26 -37.56 68.32 2.46
N ALA A 27 -38.28 68.32 1.41
CA ALA A 27 -37.84 67.98 0.06
C ALA A 27 -37.00 69.15 -0.55
N THR A 28 -35.71 68.90 -0.77
CA THR A 28 -34.87 69.77 -1.57
C THR A 28 -35.06 69.46 -3.05
N PRO A 29 -35.18 70.46 -3.94
CA PRO A 29 -35.38 70.22 -5.36
C PRO A 29 -34.13 69.71 -6.03
N PRO A 30 -34.26 68.90 -7.14
CA PRO A 30 -33.11 68.25 -7.78
C PRO A 30 -32.29 69.27 -8.56
N GLN A 31 -30.96 69.23 -8.33
CA GLN A 31 -29.98 69.97 -9.15
C GLN A 31 -29.79 69.29 -10.52
N PRO A 32 -29.54 70.01 -11.58
CA PRO A 32 -29.33 69.41 -12.92
C PRO A 32 -28.00 68.65 -12.96
N GLN A 33 -28.08 67.39 -13.28
CA GLN A 33 -26.92 66.53 -13.55
C GLN A 33 -26.28 66.94 -14.90
N SER A 34 -25.02 67.32 -14.87
CA SER A 34 -24.25 67.55 -16.07
C SER A 34 -23.84 66.21 -16.67
N ASP A 35 -24.38 65.87 -17.83
CA ASP A 35 -24.00 64.74 -18.64
C ASP A 35 -22.60 64.95 -19.26
N LYS A 36 -21.57 64.63 -18.49
CA LYS A 36 -20.21 64.44 -19.05
C LYS A 36 -19.94 62.96 -19.19
N PRO A 37 -19.62 62.46 -20.39
CA PRO A 37 -19.26 61.05 -20.53
C PRO A 37 -18.00 60.71 -19.72
N ILE A 38 -18.12 59.78 -18.81
CA ILE A 38 -17.00 59.25 -18.01
C ILE A 38 -16.29 58.21 -18.90
N LEU A 39 -15.05 58.50 -19.30
CA LEU A 39 -14.16 57.58 -19.98
C LEU A 39 -13.70 56.50 -18.97
N HIS A 40 -14.30 55.32 -19.02
CA HIS A 40 -13.80 54.16 -18.26
C HIS A 40 -12.56 53.63 -18.95
N THR A 41 -11.39 54.04 -18.49
CA THR A 41 -10.14 53.40 -18.84
C THR A 41 -10.06 52.08 -18.09
N ARG A 42 -10.35 50.97 -18.78
CA ARG A 42 -10.12 49.64 -18.24
C ARG A 42 -8.64 49.36 -18.27
N THR A 43 -7.93 49.74 -17.19
CA THR A 43 -6.56 49.30 -16.98
C THR A 43 -6.64 47.79 -16.73
N GLN A 44 -6.42 46.98 -17.78
CA GLN A 44 -6.12 45.57 -17.60
C GLN A 44 -4.75 45.50 -16.94
N GLU A 45 -4.75 45.31 -15.65
CA GLU A 45 -3.55 44.77 -15.00
C GLU A 45 -3.26 43.41 -15.65
N PRO A 46 -2.02 43.15 -16.09
CA PRO A 46 -1.68 41.82 -16.59
C PRO A 46 -1.94 40.84 -15.43
N ALA A 47 -2.92 39.95 -15.64
CA ALA A 47 -3.13 38.84 -14.73
C ALA A 47 -1.83 38.04 -14.72
N THR A 48 -1.00 38.26 -13.73
CA THR A 48 0.13 37.39 -13.46
C THR A 48 -0.49 36.05 -13.02
N ILE A 49 -0.63 35.13 -13.93
CA ILE A 49 -0.94 33.74 -13.63
C ILE A 49 0.29 33.22 -12.88
N ALA A 50 0.27 33.31 -11.56
CA ALA A 50 1.22 32.60 -10.72
C ALA A 50 0.90 31.12 -10.90
N VAL A 51 1.51 30.47 -11.89
CA VAL A 51 1.55 29.02 -11.97
C VAL A 51 2.29 28.58 -10.72
N LYS A 52 1.56 28.05 -9.77
CA LYS A 52 2.13 27.46 -8.54
C LYS A 52 2.80 26.17 -8.99
N VAL A 53 4.05 26.27 -9.41
CA VAL A 53 4.84 25.09 -9.82
C VAL A 53 5.03 24.27 -8.56
N LYS A 54 4.40 23.11 -8.54
CA LYS A 54 4.43 22.21 -7.39
C LYS A 54 5.79 21.52 -7.41
N GLU A 55 6.60 21.74 -6.38
CA GLU A 55 7.85 21.01 -6.17
C GLU A 55 7.56 19.53 -6.00
N VAL A 56 8.32 18.69 -6.68
CA VAL A 56 8.23 17.24 -6.58
C VAL A 56 9.36 16.73 -5.72
N ASN A 57 9.00 15.99 -4.67
CA ASN A 57 9.93 15.32 -3.77
C ASN A 57 10.06 13.85 -4.17
N LEU A 58 11.28 13.35 -4.19
CA LEU A 58 11.62 11.98 -4.55
C LEU A 58 12.51 11.37 -3.47
N LEU A 59 11.98 10.39 -2.75
CA LEU A 59 12.76 9.59 -1.81
C LEU A 59 13.57 8.54 -2.59
N ALA A 60 14.85 8.43 -2.27
CA ALA A 60 15.74 7.49 -2.91
C ALA A 60 16.65 6.78 -1.90
N ILE A 61 17.00 5.54 -2.19
CA ILE A 61 18.00 4.75 -1.49
C ILE A 61 19.07 4.37 -2.49
N VAL A 62 20.33 4.58 -2.11
CA VAL A 62 21.47 4.22 -2.95
C VAL A 62 22.26 3.12 -2.25
N ARG A 63 22.65 2.08 -2.99
CA ARG A 63 23.46 0.96 -2.49
C ARG A 63 24.67 0.74 -3.36
N ASP A 64 25.74 0.30 -2.70
CA ASP A 64 26.95 -0.15 -3.38
C ASP A 64 26.78 -1.58 -3.98
N LYS A 65 27.81 -2.08 -4.63
CA LYS A 65 27.84 -3.45 -5.21
C LYS A 65 27.71 -4.57 -4.16
N LYS A 66 27.90 -4.27 -2.88
CA LYS A 66 27.71 -5.21 -1.77
C LYS A 66 26.31 -5.13 -1.18
N GLY A 67 25.47 -4.22 -1.69
CA GLY A 67 24.11 -3.98 -1.20
C GLY A 67 24.04 -3.09 0.03
N GLN A 68 25.17 -2.48 0.45
CA GLN A 68 25.20 -1.58 1.61
C GLN A 68 24.68 -0.19 1.23
N PRO A 69 23.88 0.47 2.09
CA PRO A 69 23.43 1.84 1.86
C PRO A 69 24.62 2.81 1.77
N VAL A 70 24.53 3.73 0.83
CA VAL A 70 25.51 4.80 0.61
C VAL A 70 24.83 6.13 0.91
N ASN A 71 25.37 6.90 1.85
CA ASN A 71 24.80 8.17 2.31
C ASN A 71 25.78 9.36 2.13
N THR A 72 26.82 9.20 1.32
CA THR A 72 27.86 10.21 1.12
C THR A 72 27.76 10.95 -0.21
N LEU A 73 26.71 10.67 -1.00
CA LEU A 73 26.55 11.28 -2.32
C LEU A 73 26.04 12.71 -2.19
N GLU A 74 26.52 13.57 -3.09
CA GLU A 74 26.09 14.94 -3.22
C GLU A 74 25.10 15.11 -4.39
N LYS A 75 24.43 16.23 -4.44
CA LYS A 75 23.45 16.55 -5.49
C LYS A 75 24.00 16.36 -6.91
N LYS A 76 25.26 16.70 -7.15
CA LYS A 76 25.95 16.55 -8.44
C LYS A 76 26.13 15.10 -8.89
N ASP A 77 26.07 14.15 -7.95
CA ASP A 77 26.29 12.73 -8.25
C ASP A 77 25.03 12.05 -8.82
N PHE A 78 23.88 12.73 -8.76
CA PHE A 78 22.61 12.23 -9.24
C PHE A 78 22.26 12.75 -10.61
N VAL A 79 21.60 11.91 -11.41
CA VAL A 79 20.98 12.24 -12.70
C VAL A 79 19.49 11.92 -12.62
N LEU A 80 18.64 12.93 -12.76
CA LEU A 80 17.19 12.79 -12.73
C LEU A 80 16.60 13.08 -14.11
N GLU A 81 15.73 12.19 -14.56
CA GLU A 81 14.95 12.38 -15.78
C GLU A 81 13.46 12.25 -15.47
N GLN A 82 12.65 13.15 -16.06
CA GLN A 82 11.21 13.06 -16.12
C GLN A 82 10.76 12.90 -17.57
N ASP A 83 10.00 11.87 -17.88
CA ASP A 83 9.50 11.57 -19.22
C ASP A 83 10.62 11.57 -20.29
N GLY A 84 11.80 11.07 -19.91
CA GLY A 84 13.01 11.02 -20.72
C GLY A 84 13.71 12.38 -20.92
N ARG A 85 13.39 13.40 -20.13
CA ARG A 85 14.05 14.72 -20.16
C ARG A 85 14.79 14.94 -18.85
N ALA A 86 16.04 15.35 -18.94
CA ALA A 86 16.85 15.67 -17.78
C ALA A 86 16.21 16.81 -16.97
N GLN A 87 16.19 16.66 -15.66
CA GLN A 87 15.66 17.65 -14.72
C GLN A 87 16.76 18.15 -13.78
N THR A 88 16.65 19.42 -13.38
CA THR A 88 17.59 19.99 -12.43
C THR A 88 17.12 19.74 -11.00
N ILE A 89 17.90 18.98 -10.23
CA ILE A 89 17.65 18.77 -8.79
C ILE A 89 17.91 20.10 -8.07
N THR A 90 16.90 20.64 -7.39
CA THR A 90 16.98 21.90 -6.65
C THR A 90 17.59 21.68 -5.27
N GLN A 91 17.13 20.64 -4.56
CA GLN A 91 17.56 20.32 -3.20
C GLN A 91 17.91 18.84 -3.07
N LEU A 92 18.84 18.56 -2.16
CA LEU A 92 19.17 17.22 -1.67
C LEU A 92 19.27 17.29 -0.15
N ALA A 93 18.52 16.46 0.53
CA ALA A 93 18.55 16.32 1.98
C ALA A 93 18.65 14.85 2.38
N HIS A 94 19.20 14.60 3.55
CA HIS A 94 19.13 13.29 4.21
C HIS A 94 17.92 13.28 5.14
N GLU A 95 16.97 12.40 4.88
CA GLU A 95 15.64 12.43 5.51
C GLU A 95 15.56 11.69 6.86
N SER A 96 16.69 11.44 7.54
CA SER A 96 16.71 10.72 8.82
C SER A 96 15.90 11.42 9.93
N ASP A 97 15.68 12.73 9.83
CA ASP A 97 15.04 13.51 10.90
C ASP A 97 13.54 13.73 10.76
N LEU A 98 12.97 13.54 9.58
CA LEU A 98 11.51 13.64 9.41
C LEU A 98 10.77 12.53 10.15
N PRO A 99 9.56 12.81 10.69
CA PRO A 99 8.71 11.77 11.25
C PRO A 99 8.40 10.69 10.21
N LEU A 100 8.38 9.43 10.66
CA LEU A 100 7.98 8.28 9.85
C LEU A 100 6.58 7.81 10.26
N THR A 101 5.70 7.56 9.30
CA THR A 101 4.48 6.79 9.51
C THR A 101 4.63 5.44 8.80
N LEU A 102 4.60 4.35 9.57
CA LEU A 102 4.82 2.99 9.12
C LEU A 102 3.52 2.19 9.13
N GLY A 103 3.17 1.53 8.03
CA GLY A 103 2.12 0.53 7.98
C GLY A 103 2.69 -0.89 8.04
N VAL A 104 2.14 -1.75 8.89
CA VAL A 104 2.37 -3.20 8.86
C VAL A 104 1.12 -3.85 8.30
N LEU A 105 1.23 -4.48 7.13
CA LEU A 105 0.15 -5.14 6.43
C LEU A 105 0.41 -6.65 6.37
N ALA A 106 -0.41 -7.43 7.05
CA ALA A 106 -0.27 -8.88 7.13
C ALA A 106 -1.36 -9.61 6.34
N ASP A 107 -0.97 -10.46 5.41
CA ASP A 107 -1.85 -11.40 4.74
C ASP A 107 -2.21 -12.53 5.70
N THR A 108 -3.48 -12.62 6.08
CA THR A 108 -3.99 -13.63 6.99
C THR A 108 -4.75 -14.75 6.30
N GLY A 109 -4.58 -14.88 5.00
CA GLY A 109 -5.14 -15.96 4.22
C GLY A 109 -4.71 -17.34 4.75
N PRO A 110 -5.50 -18.39 4.50
CA PRO A 110 -5.25 -19.72 5.09
C PRO A 110 -3.89 -20.34 4.79
N GLY A 111 -3.22 -19.86 3.73
CA GLY A 111 -1.87 -20.30 3.34
C GLY A 111 -0.75 -19.74 4.20
N GLN A 112 -1.00 -18.68 4.99
CA GLN A 112 0.04 -17.93 5.71
C GLN A 112 0.27 -18.43 7.15
N ARG A 113 -0.51 -19.40 7.61
CA ARG A 113 -0.56 -19.84 9.03
C ARG A 113 0.81 -20.14 9.64
N LYS A 114 1.70 -20.75 8.91
CA LYS A 114 2.99 -21.20 9.44
C LYS A 114 3.99 -20.06 9.66
N ALA A 115 3.98 -19.07 8.77
CA ALA A 115 4.89 -17.94 8.86
C ALA A 115 4.47 -16.90 9.90
N MET A 116 3.19 -16.86 10.22
CA MET A 116 2.57 -15.80 11.03
C MET A 116 3.12 -15.68 12.46
N ALA A 117 3.50 -16.78 13.11
CA ALA A 117 4.04 -16.71 14.48
C ALA A 117 5.41 -16.01 14.50
N ASP A 118 6.27 -16.34 13.54
CA ASP A 118 7.59 -15.73 13.40
C ASP A 118 7.46 -14.28 12.91
N GLU A 119 6.50 -14.01 12.04
CA GLU A 119 6.17 -12.68 11.54
C GLU A 119 5.73 -11.75 12.68
N ARG A 120 4.71 -12.11 13.47
CA ARG A 120 4.22 -11.27 14.59
C ARG A 120 5.30 -10.90 15.60
N LYS A 121 6.19 -11.86 15.93
CA LYS A 121 7.33 -11.56 16.80
C LYS A 121 8.27 -10.55 16.16
N ALA A 122 8.59 -10.73 14.89
CA ALA A 122 9.45 -9.83 14.16
C ALA A 122 8.81 -8.45 13.99
N ASP A 123 7.50 -8.36 13.76
CA ASP A 123 6.74 -7.11 13.68
C ASP A 123 6.82 -6.31 14.99
N THR A 124 6.62 -6.98 16.12
CA THR A 124 6.70 -6.35 17.44
C THR A 124 8.12 -5.86 17.74
N ASP A 125 9.12 -6.70 17.49
CA ASP A 125 10.52 -6.32 17.69
C ASP A 125 10.91 -5.15 16.78
N PHE A 126 10.47 -5.16 15.52
CA PHE A 126 10.74 -4.10 14.54
C PHE A 126 10.11 -2.77 14.95
N VAL A 127 8.82 -2.77 15.29
CA VAL A 127 8.12 -1.57 15.73
C VAL A 127 8.80 -0.95 16.95
N ASN A 128 9.23 -1.77 17.91
CA ASN A 128 9.91 -1.30 19.10
C ASN A 128 11.31 -0.72 18.83
N HIS A 129 12.02 -1.22 17.82
CA HIS A 129 13.37 -0.76 17.49
C HIS A 129 13.40 0.39 16.49
N LEU A 130 12.52 0.36 15.48
CA LEU A 130 12.52 1.35 14.41
C LEU A 130 11.90 2.66 14.85
N LEU A 131 10.75 2.61 15.52
CA LEU A 131 9.97 3.81 15.81
C LEU A 131 10.61 4.61 16.94
N ARG A 132 10.91 5.86 16.64
CA ARG A 132 11.39 6.82 17.63
C ARG A 132 10.23 7.29 18.50
N GLU A 133 10.37 7.13 19.79
CA GLU A 133 9.33 7.47 20.76
C GLU A 133 8.88 8.94 20.60
N GLY A 134 7.58 9.16 20.60
CA GLY A 134 6.96 10.48 20.46
C GLY A 134 7.09 11.16 19.10
N LYS A 135 7.85 10.58 18.15
CA LYS A 135 8.10 11.18 16.83
C LYS A 135 7.51 10.34 15.69
N ASP A 136 7.79 9.06 15.68
CA ASP A 136 7.34 8.15 14.64
C ASP A 136 6.02 7.50 15.02
N ARG A 137 5.27 7.03 14.03
CA ARG A 137 3.93 6.45 14.19
C ARG A 137 3.84 5.17 13.38
N ALA A 138 2.94 4.29 13.81
CA ALA A 138 2.59 3.16 12.98
C ALA A 138 1.11 2.81 13.09
N PHE A 139 0.65 1.98 12.17
CA PHE A 139 -0.64 1.32 12.16
C PHE A 139 -0.48 -0.15 11.77
N VAL A 140 -1.46 -0.97 12.13
CA VAL A 140 -1.47 -2.40 11.83
C VAL A 140 -2.76 -2.76 11.12
N LEU A 141 -2.63 -3.41 9.99
CA LEU A 141 -3.74 -3.85 9.15
C LEU A 141 -3.53 -5.31 8.76
N HIS A 142 -4.58 -6.09 8.79
CA HIS A 142 -4.56 -7.43 8.19
C HIS A 142 -5.60 -7.56 7.08
N PHE A 143 -5.41 -8.53 6.21
CA PHE A 143 -6.32 -8.76 5.11
C PHE A 143 -6.38 -10.23 4.71
N ASP A 144 -7.57 -10.66 4.43
CA ASP A 144 -7.89 -11.94 3.82
C ASP A 144 -9.13 -11.73 2.90
N LYS A 145 -10.35 -12.12 3.31
CA LYS A 145 -11.61 -11.84 2.62
C LYS A 145 -12.12 -10.41 2.80
N GLU A 146 -11.61 -9.75 3.75
CA GLU A 146 -11.84 -8.34 4.11
C GLU A 146 -10.52 -7.71 4.56
N VAL A 147 -10.51 -6.40 4.53
CA VAL A 147 -9.39 -5.59 4.99
C VAL A 147 -9.80 -4.95 6.30
N GLU A 148 -9.05 -5.21 7.37
CA GLU A 148 -9.35 -4.72 8.71
C GLU A 148 -8.17 -3.96 9.31
N LEU A 149 -8.44 -2.77 9.84
CA LEU A 149 -7.47 -1.95 10.56
C LEU A 149 -7.47 -2.38 12.04
N LEU A 150 -6.50 -3.18 12.45
CA LEU A 150 -6.37 -3.69 13.82
C LEU A 150 -5.92 -2.63 14.81
N GLN A 151 -5.06 -1.72 14.37
CA GLN A 151 -4.60 -0.58 15.15
C GLN A 151 -4.44 0.64 14.23
N ASP A 152 -5.17 1.69 14.53
CA ASP A 152 -5.04 2.97 13.85
C ASP A 152 -3.70 3.67 14.19
N VAL A 153 -3.34 4.69 13.40
CA VAL A 153 -2.08 5.43 13.53
C VAL A 153 -1.83 5.88 14.96
N THR A 154 -0.76 5.42 15.55
CA THR A 154 -0.41 5.72 16.94
C THR A 154 1.11 5.81 17.14
N VAL A 155 1.53 6.54 18.15
CA VAL A 155 2.91 6.58 18.66
C VAL A 155 3.14 5.55 19.77
N SER A 156 2.09 4.88 20.24
CA SER A 156 2.16 3.98 21.39
C SER A 156 2.57 2.58 20.97
N HIS A 157 3.76 2.17 21.36
CA HIS A 157 4.28 0.81 21.13
C HIS A 157 3.37 -0.26 21.75
N ASP A 158 2.79 -0.02 22.94
CA ASP A 158 1.86 -0.96 23.58
C ASP A 158 0.58 -1.20 22.77
N LYS A 159 0.05 -0.14 22.13
CA LYS A 159 -1.13 -0.28 21.27
C LYS A 159 -0.79 -1.03 19.99
N LEU A 160 0.38 -0.75 19.41
CA LEU A 160 0.87 -1.45 18.22
C LEU A 160 1.11 -2.93 18.51
N ALA A 161 1.76 -3.27 19.62
CA ALA A 161 1.95 -4.65 20.05
C ALA A 161 0.61 -5.40 20.20
N LYS A 162 -0.40 -4.77 20.82
CA LYS A 162 -1.75 -5.35 20.92
C LYS A 162 -2.42 -5.53 19.54
N GLY A 163 -2.23 -4.60 18.61
CA GLY A 163 -2.73 -4.74 17.25
C GLY A 163 -2.05 -5.90 16.52
N ILE A 164 -0.73 -6.03 16.64
CA ILE A 164 0.04 -7.15 16.08
C ILE A 164 -0.40 -8.49 16.68
N ASP A 165 -0.65 -8.56 17.98
CA ASP A 165 -1.15 -9.77 18.64
C ASP A 165 -2.53 -10.22 18.14
N GLN A 166 -3.33 -9.29 17.61
CA GLN A 166 -4.64 -9.59 16.99
C GLN A 166 -4.52 -10.17 15.58
N ILE A 167 -3.35 -10.07 14.93
CA ILE A 167 -3.13 -10.72 13.64
C ILE A 167 -3.34 -12.23 13.82
N SER A 168 -4.39 -12.76 13.24
CA SER A 168 -4.73 -14.18 13.30
C SER A 168 -5.17 -14.70 11.94
N VAL A 169 -4.78 -15.91 11.61
CA VAL A 169 -5.29 -16.56 10.39
C VAL A 169 -6.75 -16.91 10.59
N GLY A 170 -7.59 -16.46 9.66
CA GLY A 170 -9.00 -16.86 9.63
C GLY A 170 -9.15 -18.38 9.75
N GLU A 171 -10.02 -18.85 10.66
CA GLU A 171 -10.29 -20.30 10.75
C GLU A 171 -10.85 -20.78 9.41
N ALA A 172 -10.17 -21.77 8.80
CA ALA A 172 -10.77 -22.48 7.68
C ALA A 172 -12.15 -23.02 8.14
N PRO A 173 -13.21 -22.85 7.34
CA PRO A 173 -14.52 -23.39 7.70
C PRO A 173 -14.36 -24.86 8.11
N ARG A 174 -14.66 -25.14 9.36
CA ARG A 174 -14.70 -26.54 9.83
C ARG A 174 -15.78 -27.21 9.04
N THR A 175 -15.40 -28.04 8.06
CA THR A 175 -16.35 -28.97 7.48
C THR A 175 -16.78 -29.89 8.62
N SER A 176 -17.96 -29.66 9.16
CA SER A 176 -18.57 -30.57 10.13
C SER A 176 -18.63 -31.96 9.50
N SER A 177 -17.72 -32.81 9.94
CA SER A 177 -17.76 -34.25 9.62
C SER A 177 -18.88 -34.87 10.44
N GLY A 178 -20.11 -34.64 10.03
CA GLY A 178 -21.30 -35.24 10.62
C GLY A 178 -22.25 -35.66 9.49
N GLY A 179 -22.32 -36.95 9.23
CA GLY A 179 -23.35 -37.53 8.37
C GLY A 179 -22.75 -38.28 7.17
N ARG A 180 -22.50 -39.59 7.40
CA ARG A 180 -22.49 -40.57 6.32
C ARG A 180 -23.94 -40.76 5.89
N ASP A 181 -24.34 -40.07 4.81
CA ASP A 181 -25.44 -40.52 3.98
C ASP A 181 -25.06 -40.29 2.54
N GLY A 182 -25.26 -41.39 1.77
CA GLY A 182 -24.70 -41.60 0.49
C GLY A 182 -25.29 -40.72 -0.60
N ASN A 183 -24.50 -40.58 -1.62
CA ASN A 183 -24.87 -40.18 -2.96
C ASN A 183 -25.06 -38.68 -3.22
N ASP A 184 -24.02 -37.91 -2.97
CA ASP A 184 -23.89 -36.67 -3.71
C ASP A 184 -22.41 -36.41 -4.09
N SER A 185 -22.13 -36.48 -5.40
CA SER A 185 -20.82 -36.22 -5.99
C SER A 185 -20.49 -34.74 -6.02
N GLN A 186 -20.78 -34.04 -4.90
CA GLN A 186 -20.26 -32.72 -4.65
C GLN A 186 -18.92 -32.88 -3.92
N ARG A 187 -17.84 -32.95 -4.70
CA ARG A 187 -16.49 -32.72 -4.16
C ARG A 187 -16.52 -31.45 -3.36
N PRO A 188 -15.95 -31.40 -2.14
CA PRO A 188 -15.84 -30.16 -1.40
C PRO A 188 -15.24 -29.12 -2.31
N ARG A 189 -15.98 -28.06 -2.61
CA ARG A 189 -15.40 -26.86 -3.20
C ARG A 189 -14.41 -26.39 -2.15
N TYR A 190 -13.13 -26.67 -2.39
CA TYR A 190 -12.09 -26.00 -1.65
C TYR A 190 -12.29 -24.51 -1.92
N TYR A 191 -12.87 -23.81 -0.98
CA TYR A 191 -12.84 -22.36 -0.94
C TYR A 191 -11.36 -22.02 -0.82
N PHE A 192 -10.74 -21.69 -1.92
CA PHE A 192 -9.48 -21.00 -1.94
C PHE A 192 -9.77 -19.65 -1.27
N GLY A 193 -9.35 -19.51 -0.01
CA GLY A 193 -9.47 -18.26 0.71
C GLY A 193 -8.79 -17.18 -0.14
N GLY A 194 -9.55 -16.17 -0.55
CA GLY A 194 -9.02 -15.06 -1.28
C GLY A 194 -8.39 -14.05 -0.35
N SER A 195 -7.31 -13.44 -0.76
CA SER A 195 -6.67 -12.34 -0.08
C SER A 195 -6.92 -11.05 -0.87
N MET A 196 -7.47 -10.01 -0.23
CA MET A 196 -7.75 -8.71 -0.86
C MET A 196 -6.50 -7.82 -0.84
N LEU A 197 -5.44 -8.29 -1.50
CA LEU A 197 -4.13 -7.64 -1.50
C LEU A 197 -4.17 -6.22 -2.05
N TYR A 198 -4.81 -6.02 -3.21
CA TYR A 198 -4.83 -4.69 -3.84
C TYR A 198 -5.70 -3.70 -3.06
N ASP A 199 -6.81 -4.17 -2.47
CA ASP A 199 -7.63 -3.33 -1.61
C ASP A 199 -6.89 -2.94 -0.32
N ALA A 200 -6.10 -3.84 0.27
CA ALA A 200 -5.28 -3.54 1.46
C ALA A 200 -4.21 -2.48 1.16
N VAL A 201 -3.49 -2.61 0.04
CA VAL A 201 -2.51 -1.62 -0.39
C VAL A 201 -3.18 -0.28 -0.70
N TYR A 202 -4.30 -0.28 -1.42
CA TYR A 202 -5.07 0.93 -1.74
C TYR A 202 -5.55 1.65 -0.49
N LEU A 203 -6.26 0.95 0.41
CA LEU A 203 -6.82 1.55 1.62
C LEU A 203 -5.75 2.06 2.58
N SER A 204 -4.64 1.34 2.72
CA SER A 204 -3.51 1.81 3.52
C SER A 204 -2.94 3.14 3.01
N ALA A 205 -2.87 3.33 1.70
CA ALA A 205 -2.35 4.54 1.07
C ALA A 205 -3.36 5.69 1.08
N ASP A 206 -4.58 5.46 0.57
CA ASP A 206 -5.58 6.50 0.33
C ASP A 206 -6.30 6.95 1.60
N GLU A 207 -6.67 5.99 2.48
CA GLU A 207 -7.44 6.30 3.69
C GLU A 207 -6.55 6.60 4.91
N VAL A 208 -5.39 5.94 5.03
CA VAL A 208 -4.56 6.07 6.24
C VAL A 208 -3.37 7.00 6.00
N LEU A 209 -2.54 6.73 4.98
CA LEU A 209 -1.24 7.40 4.82
C LEU A 209 -1.30 8.75 4.11
N LYS A 210 -2.25 8.97 3.22
CA LYS A 210 -2.35 10.20 2.41
C LYS A 210 -2.37 11.48 3.25
N SER A 211 -3.03 11.45 4.39
CA SER A 211 -3.15 12.58 5.32
C SER A 211 -1.98 12.72 6.30
N GLN A 212 -1.08 11.72 6.38
CA GLN A 212 0.01 11.74 7.35
C GLN A 212 1.18 12.60 6.84
N PRO A 213 1.77 13.42 7.71
CA PRO A 213 2.94 14.21 7.37
C PRO A 213 4.22 13.37 7.43
N GLY A 214 5.27 13.85 6.74
CA GLY A 214 6.60 13.26 6.78
C GLY A 214 6.76 12.05 5.88
N ARG A 215 7.69 11.17 6.25
CA ARG A 215 8.01 9.95 5.49
C ARG A 215 6.95 8.88 5.72
N LYS A 216 6.66 8.12 4.69
CA LYS A 216 5.63 7.07 4.73
C LYS A 216 6.17 5.80 4.14
N ALA A 217 5.99 4.69 4.85
CA ALA A 217 6.38 3.37 4.37
C ALA A 217 5.36 2.31 4.80
N VAL A 218 5.25 1.27 4.01
CA VAL A 218 4.46 0.07 4.29
C VAL A 218 5.37 -1.14 4.20
N VAL A 219 5.27 -2.06 5.16
CA VAL A 219 5.82 -3.40 5.05
C VAL A 219 4.66 -4.37 4.87
N LEU A 220 4.66 -5.05 3.74
CA LEU A 220 3.59 -5.93 3.28
C LEU A 220 4.09 -7.38 3.25
N PHE A 221 3.50 -8.26 4.07
CA PHE A 221 3.74 -9.70 4.07
C PHE A 221 2.62 -10.41 3.32
N SER A 222 2.94 -11.12 2.22
CA SER A 222 1.94 -11.85 1.41
C SER A 222 2.63 -12.83 0.46
N ASP A 223 1.88 -13.80 -0.07
CA ASP A 223 2.28 -14.61 -1.24
C ASP A 223 2.06 -13.87 -2.56
N GLY A 224 1.51 -12.67 -2.51
CA GLY A 224 1.28 -11.81 -3.67
C GLY A 224 0.11 -12.22 -4.56
N ILE A 225 -0.74 -13.13 -4.09
CA ILE A 225 -1.89 -13.60 -4.85
C ILE A 225 -3.14 -12.86 -4.41
N ASP A 226 -3.71 -12.06 -5.32
CA ASP A 226 -4.97 -11.37 -5.08
C ASP A 226 -6.16 -12.24 -5.48
N HIS A 227 -7.15 -12.31 -4.62
CA HIS A 227 -8.40 -13.01 -4.87
C HIS A 227 -9.60 -12.20 -4.35
N GLY A 228 -10.08 -11.29 -5.14
CA GLY A 228 -11.36 -10.64 -4.89
C GLY A 228 -11.28 -9.17 -4.51
N SER A 229 -10.14 -8.51 -4.62
CA SER A 229 -10.07 -7.07 -4.52
C SER A 229 -10.99 -6.40 -5.53
N LYS A 230 -11.63 -5.33 -5.10
CA LYS A 230 -12.42 -4.43 -5.95
C LYS A 230 -11.54 -3.47 -6.72
N THR A 231 -10.38 -3.18 -6.15
CA THR A 231 -9.35 -2.29 -6.72
C THR A 231 -8.41 -3.10 -7.63
N SER A 232 -7.96 -2.50 -8.72
CA SER A 232 -6.92 -3.09 -9.57
C SER A 232 -5.52 -2.83 -9.01
N LEU A 233 -4.55 -3.69 -9.36
CA LEU A 233 -3.13 -3.49 -9.03
C LEU A 233 -2.64 -2.08 -9.40
N GLN A 234 -2.98 -1.62 -10.61
CA GLN A 234 -2.56 -0.30 -11.10
C GLN A 234 -3.09 0.83 -10.21
N ARG A 235 -4.36 0.74 -9.79
CA ARG A 235 -4.98 1.74 -8.93
C ARG A 235 -4.41 1.73 -7.51
N ALA A 236 -4.05 0.56 -6.99
CA ALA A 236 -3.38 0.45 -5.69
C ALA A 236 -1.98 1.09 -5.72
N ILE A 237 -1.20 0.85 -6.79
CA ILE A 237 0.10 1.49 -7.00
C ILE A 237 -0.06 3.01 -7.16
N GLU A 238 -1.03 3.47 -7.96
CA GLU A 238 -1.31 4.89 -8.10
C GLU A 238 -1.61 5.57 -6.77
N ALA A 239 -2.45 4.98 -5.92
CA ALA A 239 -2.76 5.53 -4.60
C ALA A 239 -1.52 5.65 -3.71
N THR A 240 -0.63 4.65 -3.73
CA THR A 240 0.64 4.68 -2.99
C THR A 240 1.59 5.75 -3.52
N GLN A 241 1.68 5.94 -4.84
CA GLN A 241 2.50 6.99 -5.45
C GLN A 241 1.95 8.39 -5.12
N ARG A 242 0.62 8.59 -5.13
CA ARG A 242 -0.03 9.85 -4.72
C ARG A 242 0.13 10.15 -3.23
N ALA A 243 0.24 9.12 -2.41
CA ALA A 243 0.51 9.24 -0.97
C ALA A 243 2.01 9.38 -0.65
N ASP A 244 2.92 9.40 -1.62
CA ASP A 244 4.38 9.39 -1.42
C ASP A 244 4.84 8.27 -0.48
N THR A 245 4.32 7.06 -0.68
CA THR A 245 4.53 5.93 0.23
C THR A 245 5.42 4.87 -0.41
N LEU A 246 6.47 4.45 0.28
CA LEU A 246 7.32 3.32 -0.09
C LEU A 246 6.65 2.01 0.32
N VAL A 247 6.62 1.01 -0.54
CA VAL A 247 6.09 -0.32 -0.19
C VAL A 247 7.20 -1.37 -0.23
N TYR A 248 7.58 -1.86 0.95
CA TYR A 248 8.46 -3.00 1.11
C TYR A 248 7.63 -4.27 1.08
N CYS A 249 7.85 -5.11 0.07
CA CYS A 249 7.12 -6.36 -0.09
C CYS A 249 7.95 -7.53 0.39
N VAL A 250 7.40 -8.32 1.31
CA VAL A 250 8.00 -9.55 1.82
C VAL A 250 7.15 -10.72 1.31
N TYR A 251 7.73 -11.48 0.39
CA TYR A 251 7.09 -12.68 -0.11
C TYR A 251 7.15 -13.79 0.93
N VAL A 252 5.98 -14.33 1.28
CA VAL A 252 5.80 -15.45 2.19
C VAL A 252 5.17 -16.61 1.41
N ALA A 253 5.87 -17.73 1.31
CA ALA A 253 5.37 -18.88 0.58
C ALA A 253 4.16 -19.50 1.30
N ALA A 254 3.07 -19.73 0.57
CA ALA A 254 1.91 -20.42 1.13
C ALA A 254 2.23 -21.88 1.49
N GLU A 255 1.66 -22.42 2.59
CA GLU A 255 1.91 -23.77 3.10
C GLU A 255 1.75 -24.90 2.07
N ARG A 256 0.88 -24.70 1.09
CA ARG A 256 0.69 -25.67 0.00
C ARG A 256 1.90 -25.81 -0.89
N GLU A 257 2.56 -24.70 -1.16
CA GLU A 257 3.74 -24.65 -2.03
C GLU A 257 4.93 -25.37 -1.39
N GLU A 258 5.13 -25.22 -0.08
CA GLU A 258 6.18 -25.91 0.66
C GLU A 258 6.01 -27.44 0.64
N ARG A 259 4.75 -27.93 0.69
CA ARG A 259 4.47 -29.39 0.64
C ARG A 259 4.73 -30.01 -0.74
N GLU A 260 4.55 -29.26 -1.82
CA GLU A 260 4.82 -29.72 -3.18
C GLU A 260 6.32 -29.73 -3.48
N GLU A 261 7.07 -28.74 -3.04
CA GLU A 261 8.54 -28.72 -3.18
C GLU A 261 9.19 -29.89 -2.41
N GLY A 262 8.70 -30.21 -1.21
CA GLY A 262 9.16 -31.35 -0.42
C GLY A 262 8.86 -32.72 -1.05
N ARG A 263 7.84 -32.83 -1.89
CA ARG A 263 7.47 -34.08 -2.58
C ARG A 263 8.19 -34.32 -3.90
N SER A 264 8.66 -33.28 -4.56
CA SER A 264 9.34 -33.43 -5.85
C SER A 264 10.76 -33.99 -5.73
N GLY A 265 11.35 -34.04 -4.53
CA GLY A 265 12.65 -34.65 -4.23
C GLY A 265 12.58 -36.16 -3.90
N GLY A 266 11.40 -36.75 -3.77
CA GLY A 266 11.21 -38.16 -3.48
C GLY A 266 11.27 -39.00 -4.74
N GLN A 267 12.35 -39.69 -4.90
CA GLN A 267 12.64 -40.71 -5.95
C GLN A 267 11.42 -41.61 -6.18
N ARG A 268 10.87 -41.58 -7.40
CA ARG A 268 9.90 -42.55 -7.87
C ARG A 268 10.59 -43.92 -7.99
N GLN A 269 10.64 -44.67 -6.89
CA GLN A 269 11.00 -46.08 -6.95
C GLN A 269 9.81 -46.84 -7.52
N GLY A 270 9.96 -47.29 -8.77
CA GLY A 270 8.97 -48.06 -9.49
C GLY A 270 8.70 -49.40 -8.80
N GLY A 271 7.55 -49.54 -8.19
CA GLY A 271 6.99 -50.84 -7.79
C GLY A 271 6.14 -51.38 -8.92
N GLY A 272 6.75 -52.18 -9.79
CA GLY A 272 6.03 -53.01 -10.77
C GLY A 272 5.26 -54.08 -10.04
N TYR A 273 3.94 -54.12 -10.21
CA TYR A 273 3.11 -55.30 -9.89
C TYR A 273 3.06 -56.24 -11.09
N PRO A 274 3.34 -57.54 -10.95
CA PRO A 274 3.23 -58.49 -12.00
C PRO A 274 1.74 -58.79 -12.27
N GLY A 275 1.39 -58.84 -13.55
CA GLY A 275 0.05 -59.05 -14.08
C GLY A 275 -0.52 -60.40 -13.71
N GLY A 276 -1.79 -60.44 -13.34
CA GLY A 276 -2.65 -61.61 -13.34
C GLY A 276 -3.65 -61.49 -14.46
N GLY A 277 -3.47 -62.26 -15.51
CA GLY A 277 -4.40 -62.36 -16.62
C GLY A 277 -5.60 -63.25 -16.28
N TYR A 278 -6.78 -62.83 -16.71
CA TYR A 278 -7.94 -63.72 -16.87
C TYR A 278 -8.42 -63.65 -18.33
N PRO A 279 -8.66 -64.82 -18.97
CA PRO A 279 -9.19 -64.86 -20.32
C PRO A 279 -10.71 -65.05 -20.31
N GLY A 280 -11.38 -64.42 -21.24
CA GLY A 280 -12.59 -64.94 -21.81
C GLY A 280 -13.89 -64.22 -21.58
N GLY A 281 -14.58 -63.88 -22.65
CA GLY A 281 -15.99 -63.59 -22.67
C GLY A 281 -16.37 -62.53 -23.70
N GLY A 282 -16.48 -62.96 -24.97
CA GLY A 282 -17.02 -62.15 -26.07
C GLY A 282 -18.54 -62.06 -26.00
N GLY A 283 -19.06 -60.88 -26.34
CA GLY A 283 -20.47 -60.66 -26.66
C GLY A 283 -20.65 -59.33 -27.38
N PRO A 284 -21.18 -59.32 -28.60
CA PRO A 284 -21.43 -58.11 -29.35
C PRO A 284 -22.81 -57.54 -29.00
N PHE A 285 -22.87 -56.25 -28.58
CA PHE A 285 -24.10 -55.47 -28.53
C PHE A 285 -24.03 -54.31 -29.51
N PRO A 286 -25.08 -54.10 -30.33
CA PRO A 286 -25.13 -53.05 -31.33
C PRO A 286 -25.66 -51.73 -30.73
N GLY A 287 -25.06 -50.66 -31.10
CA GLY A 287 -25.52 -49.34 -31.44
C GLY A 287 -26.58 -48.66 -30.56
N GLY A 288 -26.20 -47.53 -30.00
CA GLY A 288 -27.10 -46.51 -29.47
C GLY A 288 -26.34 -45.22 -29.31
N GLY A 289 -26.27 -44.39 -30.37
CA GLY A 289 -25.69 -43.05 -30.32
C GLY A 289 -26.63 -42.09 -29.61
N TYR A 290 -26.11 -41.35 -28.63
CA TYR A 290 -26.73 -40.15 -28.12
C TYR A 290 -25.84 -38.95 -28.43
N PRO A 291 -26.38 -37.85 -29.01
CA PRO A 291 -25.59 -36.67 -29.28
C PRO A 291 -25.51 -35.77 -28.05
N GLY A 292 -24.31 -35.43 -27.69
CA GLY A 292 -23.85 -34.12 -27.28
C GLY A 292 -24.46 -33.43 -26.06
N GLY A 293 -23.89 -33.65 -24.91
CA GLY A 293 -23.92 -32.65 -23.82
C GLY A 293 -22.75 -31.68 -24.02
N GLY A 294 -23.06 -30.41 -24.32
CA GLY A 294 -22.05 -29.33 -24.41
C GLY A 294 -21.32 -29.14 -23.10
N GLY A 295 -20.14 -29.70 -22.98
CA GLY A 295 -19.22 -29.41 -21.90
C GLY A 295 -18.74 -27.98 -22.05
N GLN A 296 -19.19 -27.09 -21.17
CA GLN A 296 -18.54 -25.81 -20.96
C GLN A 296 -17.06 -26.09 -20.67
N ARG A 297 -16.19 -25.69 -21.59
CA ARG A 297 -14.75 -25.72 -21.41
C ARG A 297 -14.46 -24.72 -20.25
N ARG A 298 -14.23 -25.25 -19.02
CA ARG A 298 -13.56 -24.52 -17.98
C ARG A 298 -12.23 -24.07 -18.57
N GLY A 299 -11.96 -22.77 -18.54
CA GLY A 299 -10.65 -22.25 -18.86
C GLY A 299 -9.59 -22.97 -18.04
N PRO A 300 -8.35 -23.04 -18.48
CA PRO A 300 -7.29 -23.74 -17.77
C PRO A 300 -7.16 -23.12 -16.37
N GLU A 301 -7.42 -23.92 -15.35
CA GLU A 301 -7.17 -23.58 -13.97
C GLU A 301 -5.64 -23.39 -13.84
N SER A 302 -5.19 -22.19 -13.46
CA SER A 302 -3.76 -21.90 -13.35
C SER A 302 -3.10 -22.89 -12.38
N THR A 303 -1.93 -23.41 -12.76
CA THR A 303 -1.20 -24.34 -11.92
C THR A 303 -0.63 -23.64 -10.69
N PRO A 304 -0.40 -24.31 -9.54
CA PRO A 304 0.23 -23.72 -8.37
C PRO A 304 1.58 -23.03 -8.67
N ARG A 305 2.33 -23.53 -9.65
CA ARG A 305 3.58 -22.90 -10.10
C ARG A 305 3.37 -21.57 -10.82
N GLU A 306 2.31 -21.45 -11.63
CA GLU A 306 1.97 -20.20 -12.32
C GLU A 306 1.53 -19.15 -11.31
N ASN A 307 0.72 -19.52 -10.30
CA ASN A 307 0.29 -18.62 -9.25
C ASN A 307 1.48 -18.08 -8.45
N LYS A 308 2.41 -18.95 -8.04
CA LYS A 308 3.65 -18.56 -7.34
C LYS A 308 4.47 -17.55 -8.15
N SER A 309 4.70 -17.84 -9.42
CA SER A 309 5.43 -16.95 -10.31
C SER A 309 4.72 -15.61 -10.48
N ASN A 310 3.40 -15.60 -10.50
CA ASN A 310 2.61 -14.38 -10.64
C ASN A 310 2.63 -13.55 -9.35
N GLY A 311 2.46 -14.15 -8.17
CA GLY A 311 2.49 -13.46 -6.89
C GLY A 311 3.82 -12.74 -6.66
N LYS A 312 4.95 -13.43 -6.89
CA LYS A 312 6.27 -12.80 -6.79
C LYS A 312 6.42 -11.59 -7.72
N LYS A 313 5.97 -11.71 -8.99
CA LYS A 313 6.03 -10.61 -9.96
C LYS A 313 5.19 -9.41 -9.52
N ILE A 314 4.00 -9.66 -8.95
CA ILE A 314 3.12 -8.61 -8.43
C ILE A 314 3.80 -7.86 -7.29
N LEU A 315 4.36 -8.56 -6.30
CA LEU A 315 5.06 -7.94 -5.19
C LEU A 315 6.32 -7.19 -5.65
N GLN A 316 7.07 -7.73 -6.62
CA GLN A 316 8.20 -7.04 -7.25
C GLN A 316 7.76 -5.78 -8.00
N GLN A 317 6.61 -5.82 -8.67
CA GLN A 317 6.06 -4.66 -9.35
C GLN A 317 5.65 -3.57 -8.35
N ILE A 318 4.87 -3.92 -7.32
CA ILE A 318 4.46 -2.98 -6.28
C ILE A 318 5.68 -2.30 -5.66
N SER A 319 6.66 -3.08 -5.19
CA SER A 319 7.83 -2.52 -4.53
C SER A 319 8.65 -1.62 -5.46
N ARG A 320 8.89 -2.04 -6.69
CA ARG A 320 9.66 -1.26 -7.67
C ARG A 320 8.97 0.05 -8.02
N GLU A 321 7.69 0.02 -8.36
CA GLU A 321 6.96 1.21 -8.81
C GLU A 321 6.70 2.24 -7.71
N THR A 322 6.73 1.79 -6.44
CA THR A 322 6.57 2.66 -5.27
C THR A 322 7.88 3.09 -4.64
N GLY A 323 9.03 2.57 -5.11
CA GLY A 323 10.36 2.90 -4.59
C GLY A 323 10.77 2.10 -3.35
N GLY A 324 10.00 1.08 -2.96
CA GLY A 324 10.36 0.15 -1.91
C GLY A 324 11.21 -1.02 -2.43
N ARG A 325 11.34 -2.09 -1.66
CA ARG A 325 12.16 -3.27 -1.99
C ARG A 325 11.36 -4.56 -1.80
N TYR A 326 11.69 -5.55 -2.64
CA TYR A 326 11.16 -6.90 -2.55
C TYR A 326 12.14 -7.82 -1.80
N PHE A 327 11.60 -8.64 -0.89
CA PHE A 327 12.32 -9.67 -0.13
C PHE A 327 11.60 -11.01 -0.24
N GLU A 328 12.35 -12.11 -0.09
CA GLU A 328 11.79 -13.45 0.05
C GLU A 328 12.10 -14.01 1.45
N LEU A 329 11.04 -14.23 2.24
CA LEU A 329 11.18 -14.86 3.54
C LEU A 329 11.68 -16.30 3.37
N SER A 330 12.70 -16.68 4.12
CA SER A 330 13.31 -17.99 4.05
C SER A 330 14.06 -18.33 5.34
N LYS A 331 14.52 -19.58 5.48
CA LYS A 331 15.38 -19.97 6.60
C LYS A 331 16.71 -19.21 6.65
N LYS A 332 17.18 -18.69 5.52
CA LYS A 332 18.43 -17.92 5.41
C LYS A 332 18.23 -16.42 5.58
N LEU A 333 17.03 -15.93 5.30
CA LEU A 333 16.64 -14.53 5.42
C LEU A 333 15.33 -14.47 6.20
N THR A 334 15.44 -14.32 7.49
CA THR A 334 14.29 -14.28 8.43
C THR A 334 13.59 -12.91 8.39
N ALA A 335 12.36 -12.84 8.91
CA ALA A 335 11.63 -11.58 9.03
C ALA A 335 12.43 -10.53 9.80
N ALA A 336 13.05 -10.91 10.92
CA ALA A 336 13.89 -10.00 11.71
C ALA A 336 15.08 -9.45 10.90
N GLN A 337 15.73 -10.28 10.08
CA GLN A 337 16.85 -9.80 9.22
C GLN A 337 16.35 -8.90 8.08
N ILE A 338 15.17 -9.15 7.54
CA ILE A 338 14.51 -8.27 6.56
C ILE A 338 14.23 -6.91 7.19
N TYR A 339 13.66 -6.91 8.38
CA TYR A 339 13.36 -5.68 9.11
C TYR A 339 14.60 -4.84 9.44
N LEU A 340 15.72 -5.47 9.80
CA LEU A 340 16.99 -4.76 9.99
C LEU A 340 17.44 -4.06 8.71
N GLN A 341 17.29 -4.71 7.55
CA GLN A 341 17.64 -4.09 6.27
C GLN A 341 16.67 -2.93 5.93
N ILE A 342 15.38 -3.08 6.23
CA ILE A 342 14.39 -2.00 6.02
C ILE A 342 14.69 -0.81 6.94
N ASP A 343 15.02 -1.04 8.21
CA ASP A 343 15.43 0.00 9.15
C ASP A 343 16.65 0.77 8.64
N GLU A 344 17.68 0.03 8.22
CA GLU A 344 18.89 0.62 7.67
C GLU A 344 18.58 1.49 6.42
N GLU A 345 17.75 1.00 5.52
CA GLU A 345 17.33 1.75 4.34
C GLU A 345 16.56 3.01 4.71
N LEU A 346 15.59 2.90 5.61
CA LEU A 346 14.78 4.04 6.06
C LEU A 346 15.61 5.12 6.78
N ARG A 347 16.75 4.76 7.38
CA ARG A 347 17.67 5.72 8.02
C ARG A 347 18.62 6.41 7.04
N HIS A 348 18.82 5.84 5.85
CA HIS A 348 19.78 6.32 4.86
C HIS A 348 19.12 6.83 3.58
N GLN A 349 17.90 7.36 3.69
CA GLN A 349 17.17 7.92 2.56
C GLN A 349 17.69 9.29 2.16
N TYR A 350 17.79 9.50 0.85
CA TYR A 350 17.90 10.82 0.25
C TYR A 350 16.50 11.33 -0.10
N ASN A 351 16.28 12.61 0.14
CA ASN A 351 15.15 13.34 -0.44
C ASN A 351 15.69 14.33 -1.47
N LEU A 352 15.32 14.10 -2.71
CA LEU A 352 15.65 14.97 -3.82
C LEU A 352 14.41 15.78 -4.18
N SER A 353 14.56 17.10 -4.29
CA SER A 353 13.49 17.97 -4.76
C SER A 353 13.84 18.54 -6.11
N TYR A 354 12.86 18.69 -6.98
CA TYR A 354 12.99 19.41 -8.25
C TYR A 354 11.68 20.05 -8.64
N THR A 355 11.76 21.03 -9.53
CA THR A 355 10.61 21.71 -10.11
C THR A 355 10.47 21.24 -11.55
N PRO A 356 9.37 20.54 -11.91
CA PRO A 356 9.15 20.09 -13.28
C PRO A 356 9.12 21.26 -14.28
N ASP A 357 9.81 21.13 -15.40
CA ASP A 357 9.77 22.12 -16.49
C ASP A 357 8.38 22.25 -17.12
N LYS A 358 7.60 21.16 -17.10
CA LYS A 358 6.21 21.08 -17.54
C LYS A 358 5.40 20.32 -16.52
N ALA A 359 4.33 20.95 -16.05
CA ALA A 359 3.35 20.35 -15.15
C ALA A 359 2.07 20.04 -15.94
N GLU A 360 2.10 19.02 -16.78
CA GLU A 360 0.89 18.48 -17.41
C GLU A 360 0.17 17.58 -16.40
N ASN A 361 -1.17 17.53 -16.46
CA ASN A 361 -1.93 16.63 -15.57
C ASN A 361 -1.75 15.18 -16.05
N GLY A 362 -1.55 14.28 -15.10
CA GLY A 362 -1.43 12.85 -15.39
C GLY A 362 -0.22 12.17 -14.75
N TYR A 363 0.12 11.01 -15.29
CA TYR A 363 1.28 10.24 -14.86
C TYR A 363 2.56 10.73 -15.51
N HIS A 364 3.60 10.95 -14.73
CA HIS A 364 4.95 11.30 -15.16
C HIS A 364 5.94 10.23 -14.75
N LYS A 365 6.63 9.67 -15.73
CA LYS A 365 7.66 8.67 -15.47
C LYS A 365 8.92 9.34 -14.94
N LEU A 366 9.50 8.76 -13.87
CA LEU A 366 10.77 9.20 -13.30
C LEU A 366 11.86 8.15 -13.53
N HIS A 367 13.06 8.62 -13.76
CA HIS A 367 14.26 7.80 -13.74
C HIS A 367 15.35 8.53 -12.98
N LEU A 368 15.75 7.97 -11.83
CA LEU A 368 16.84 8.48 -11.02
C LEU A 368 18.01 7.50 -11.09
N SER A 369 19.17 8.02 -11.42
CA SER A 369 20.43 7.27 -11.49
C SER A 369 21.57 8.09 -10.88
N THR A 370 22.74 7.46 -10.75
CA THR A 370 23.99 8.15 -10.38
C THR A 370 24.92 8.25 -11.57
N GLN A 371 25.79 9.26 -11.57
CA GLN A 371 26.79 9.43 -12.63
C GLN A 371 27.75 8.24 -12.74
N THR A 372 28.00 7.55 -11.64
CA THR A 372 28.80 6.34 -11.62
C THR A 372 27.91 5.10 -11.64
N ALA A 373 28.23 4.13 -12.50
CA ALA A 373 27.51 2.87 -12.63
C ALA A 373 27.74 1.89 -11.46
N ASP A 374 28.47 2.30 -10.43
CA ASP A 374 28.85 1.44 -9.30
C ASP A 374 27.76 1.32 -8.23
N PHE A 375 26.72 2.15 -8.34
CA PHE A 375 25.64 2.20 -7.37
C PHE A 375 24.30 1.76 -7.97
N THR A 376 23.48 1.12 -7.14
CA THR A 376 22.09 0.83 -7.44
C THR A 376 21.21 1.86 -6.77
N VAL A 377 20.43 2.59 -7.56
CA VAL A 377 19.47 3.58 -7.06
C VAL A 377 18.08 2.96 -7.04
N GLN A 378 17.39 3.11 -5.94
CA GLN A 378 16.01 2.71 -5.75
C GLN A 378 15.18 3.96 -5.42
N ALA A 379 14.19 4.26 -6.24
CA ALA A 379 13.24 5.33 -6.10
C ALA A 379 11.93 4.91 -6.80
N ARG A 380 10.85 5.62 -6.58
CA ARG A 380 9.60 5.36 -7.32
C ARG A 380 9.76 5.61 -8.82
N ASP A 381 9.08 4.82 -9.65
CA ASP A 381 9.17 4.90 -11.11
C ASP A 381 8.42 6.11 -11.70
N GLY A 382 7.62 6.81 -10.90
CA GLY A 382 6.85 7.97 -11.37
C GLY A 382 5.96 8.60 -10.30
N PHE A 383 5.20 9.59 -10.70
CA PHE A 383 4.23 10.30 -9.85
C PHE A 383 3.08 10.83 -10.69
N TYR A 384 1.99 11.24 -10.00
CA TYR A 384 0.81 11.81 -10.62
C TYR A 384 0.68 13.29 -10.26
N THR A 385 0.37 14.12 -11.26
CA THR A 385 -0.07 15.51 -11.10
C THR A 385 -1.59 15.61 -11.24
N GLU A 386 -2.21 16.58 -10.54
CA GLU A 386 -3.64 16.90 -10.61
C GLU A 386 -3.87 18.16 -11.47
#